data_7093bcb33aa44c703c467e0c23115ac0
#
_entry.id   7093bcb33aa44c703c467e0c23115ac0
#
_cell.length_a   1.000
_cell.length_b   1.000
_cell.length_c   1.000
_cell.angle_alpha   90.00
_cell.angle_beta   90.00
_cell.angle_gamma   90.00
#
_symmetry.space_group_name_H-M   'P 1'
#
loop_
_entity.id
_entity.type
_entity.pdbx_description
1 polymer ?
#
loop_
_entity_poly.entity_id
_entity_poly.type
_entity_poly.pdbx_seq_one_letter_code
_entity_poly.pdbx_strand_id
1 'polypeptide(L)'
;MNRTYLLTTALFVLIFMSCQSAKKNNVERLNEVELEAEKQLVFPLDEQTYYLSKSMFQFEENGKEYLHFENTQKSLYDIVIFDIENQQIAKRIPLHKTGPNGLPAVFGSRPSPDSQYILVAQNNISRLSSINSQGEIIRNYNFQTPEGRFTPLSFGSYYNAPAFIKDSCIFLRQEILKPDMKKEDWPRTHMFASQDLRTGEVKWIPIFYPPIFKEEYDNIVGGYGFSYDYNYKENRLVCGFFGYDSLMVTDDLKHIRWYNAKSRYLKSMKPKLGNSMEGINAIIKLNENPRYWHIMYDKYRNVYYRFAEMPYKLASNESPYDEPKGKEFSVIVLNADFEIIGETKFPGKKYFYKKSFVGREGLYISENNLENPQFDENKLVFTCFKIKNASPNK
;
A
#
# COMPACT_ATOMS: atom_id res chain seq x y z
N MET A 1 -7.96 65.06 -38.86
CA MET A 1 -6.93 64.08 -38.40
C MET A 1 -6.61 64.40 -36.98
N ASN A 2 -6.59 63.49 -36.10
CA ASN A 2 -6.19 63.49 -34.65
C ASN A 2 -7.29 63.40 -33.59
N ARG A 3 -8.24 62.48 -33.75
CA ARG A 3 -9.06 62.04 -32.60
C ARG A 3 -9.15 60.49 -32.44
N THR A 4 -8.60 59.75 -33.37
CA THR A 4 -8.71 58.28 -33.40
C THR A 4 -7.51 57.57 -32.77
N TYR A 5 -6.41 58.24 -32.50
CA TYR A 5 -5.22 57.63 -31.91
C TYR A 5 -5.15 57.69 -30.36
N LEU A 6 -6.05 58.46 -29.71
CA LEU A 6 -6.05 58.54 -28.24
C LEU A 6 -6.90 57.44 -27.58
N LEU A 7 -7.79 56.81 -28.30
CA LEU A 7 -8.63 55.71 -27.78
C LEU A 7 -7.99 54.32 -27.85
N THR A 8 -7.03 54.14 -28.75
CA THR A 8 -6.34 52.87 -28.90
C THR A 8 -5.21 52.70 -27.89
N THR A 9 -4.60 53.77 -27.39
CA THR A 9 -3.53 53.72 -26.37
C THR A 9 -4.08 53.49 -24.98
N ALA A 10 -5.33 53.92 -24.70
CA ALA A 10 -5.97 53.68 -23.38
C ALA A 10 -6.45 52.23 -23.22
N LEU A 11 -6.74 51.51 -24.32
CA LEU A 11 -7.20 50.12 -24.26
C LEU A 11 -6.04 49.13 -24.09
N PHE A 12 -4.81 49.51 -24.49
CA PHE A 12 -3.62 48.64 -24.32
C PHE A 12 -3.01 48.73 -22.94
N VAL A 13 -3.25 49.79 -22.18
CA VAL A 13 -2.75 49.94 -20.79
C VAL A 13 -3.63 49.19 -19.80
N LEU A 14 -4.89 48.90 -20.11
CA LEU A 14 -5.80 48.14 -19.23
C LEU A 14 -5.62 46.62 -19.29
N ILE A 15 -4.90 46.10 -20.29
CA ILE A 15 -4.63 44.66 -20.42
C ILE A 15 -3.35 44.22 -19.63
N PHE A 16 -2.48 45.15 -19.25
CA PHE A 16 -1.25 44.83 -18.51
C PHE A 16 -1.36 44.95 -16.98
N MET A 17 -2.50 45.31 -16.43
CA MET A 17 -2.70 45.37 -14.97
C MET A 17 -3.45 44.16 -14.39
N SER A 18 -3.65 43.09 -15.15
CA SER A 18 -4.28 41.86 -14.68
C SER A 18 -3.29 40.73 -14.33
N CYS A 19 -2.01 41.03 -14.26
CA CYS A 19 -1.02 40.15 -13.60
C CYS A 19 -0.86 40.58 -12.12
N GLN A 20 -1.93 40.52 -11.35
CA GLN A 20 -1.79 40.48 -9.90
C GLN A 20 -1.29 39.11 -9.52
N SER A 21 -0.06 39.13 -8.99
CA SER A 21 0.58 38.11 -8.19
C SER A 21 -0.42 37.08 -7.65
N ALA A 22 -0.30 35.84 -8.11
CA ALA A 22 -0.73 34.72 -7.32
C ALA A 22 -0.03 34.86 -5.96
N LYS A 23 -0.70 35.42 -4.97
CA LYS A 23 -0.36 35.27 -3.58
C LYS A 23 -0.14 33.76 -3.42
N LYS A 24 1.10 33.33 -3.19
CA LYS A 24 1.35 32.07 -2.52
C LYS A 24 0.59 32.14 -1.21
N ASN A 25 -0.64 31.66 -1.24
CA ASN A 25 -1.30 31.29 -0.02
C ASN A 25 -0.42 30.15 0.54
N ASN A 26 0.49 30.49 1.42
CA ASN A 26 0.92 29.57 2.46
C ASN A 26 -0.36 29.31 3.27
N VAL A 27 -1.19 28.41 2.79
CA VAL A 27 -2.21 27.77 3.60
C VAL A 27 -1.39 27.04 4.66
N GLU A 28 -1.23 27.62 5.83
CA GLU A 28 -0.86 26.86 7.01
C GLU A 28 -1.81 25.67 7.01
N ARG A 29 -1.24 24.46 6.83
CA ARG A 29 -2.02 23.22 6.89
C ARG A 29 -2.51 23.11 8.33
N LEU A 30 -3.69 23.58 8.58
CA LEU A 30 -4.38 23.36 9.84
C LEU A 30 -4.52 21.85 10.00
N ASN A 31 -4.00 21.31 11.07
CA ASN A 31 -4.33 19.96 11.49
C ASN A 31 -5.78 19.97 11.93
N GLU A 32 -6.66 19.62 11.02
CA GLU A 32 -8.07 19.50 11.36
C GLU A 32 -8.33 18.21 12.16
N VAL A 33 -7.50 17.16 11.94
CA VAL A 33 -7.70 15.87 12.60
C VAL A 33 -6.38 15.24 13.06
N GLU A 34 -6.51 14.38 14.09
CA GLU A 34 -5.44 13.48 14.56
C GLU A 34 -5.99 12.06 14.79
N LEU A 35 -5.10 11.08 14.87
CA LEU A 35 -5.42 9.70 15.18
C LEU A 35 -5.21 9.45 16.66
N GLU A 36 -6.28 9.19 17.40
CA GLU A 36 -6.24 8.89 18.82
C GLU A 36 -6.50 7.41 19.09
N ALA A 37 -5.70 6.80 19.97
CA ALA A 37 -5.89 5.43 20.43
C ALA A 37 -7.19 5.34 21.25
N GLU A 38 -8.06 4.40 20.89
CA GLU A 38 -9.34 4.22 21.57
C GLU A 38 -9.37 2.93 22.40
N LYS A 39 -9.01 1.81 21.78
CA LYS A 39 -9.04 0.48 22.40
C LYS A 39 -8.03 -0.46 21.75
N GLN A 40 -7.77 -1.56 22.43
CA GLN A 40 -7.03 -2.67 21.85
C GLN A 40 -8.00 -3.75 21.33
N LEU A 41 -7.57 -4.43 20.27
CA LEU A 41 -8.13 -5.67 19.74
C LEU A 41 -7.09 -6.75 19.95
N VAL A 42 -7.43 -7.80 20.68
CA VAL A 42 -6.50 -8.86 21.07
C VAL A 42 -7.04 -10.21 20.64
N PHE A 43 -6.33 -10.89 19.74
CA PHE A 43 -6.62 -12.28 19.38
C PHE A 43 -5.64 -13.21 20.09
N PRO A 44 -6.10 -14.08 21.00
CA PRO A 44 -5.28 -15.18 21.49
C PRO A 44 -4.90 -16.10 20.34
N LEU A 45 -3.62 -16.45 20.24
CA LEU A 45 -3.13 -17.38 19.25
C LEU A 45 -2.95 -18.76 19.90
N ASP A 46 -3.28 -19.80 19.17
CA ASP A 46 -2.98 -21.16 19.56
C ASP A 46 -1.55 -21.55 19.11
N GLU A 47 -1.10 -22.73 19.53
CA GLU A 47 0.24 -23.24 19.22
C GLU A 47 0.51 -23.39 17.72
N GLN A 48 -0.54 -23.43 16.90
CA GLN A 48 -0.46 -23.63 15.44
C GLN A 48 -0.42 -22.32 14.67
N THR A 49 -0.72 -21.18 15.30
CA THR A 49 -0.77 -19.88 14.64
C THR A 49 0.48 -19.05 14.97
N TYR A 50 1.09 -18.51 13.93
CA TYR A 50 2.21 -17.59 14.06
C TYR A 50 1.76 -16.15 13.97
N TYR A 51 2.30 -15.25 14.78
CA TYR A 51 1.88 -13.84 14.83
C TYR A 51 2.23 -13.02 13.57
N LEU A 52 3.07 -13.55 12.66
CA LEU A 52 3.41 -12.89 11.41
C LEU A 52 2.67 -13.51 10.24
N SER A 53 2.16 -12.65 9.37
CA SER A 53 1.54 -13.03 8.10
C SER A 53 2.01 -12.12 6.99
N LYS A 54 2.03 -12.61 5.75
CA LYS A 54 2.28 -11.82 4.54
C LYS A 54 0.99 -11.23 3.97
N SER A 55 -0.13 -11.88 4.23
CA SER A 55 -1.45 -11.46 3.75
C SER A 55 -2.41 -11.35 4.91
N MET A 56 -2.95 -10.16 5.08
CA MET A 56 -3.91 -9.85 6.14
C MET A 56 -4.91 -8.84 5.59
N PHE A 57 -6.19 -9.22 5.58
CA PHE A 57 -7.25 -8.40 4.99
C PHE A 57 -8.50 -8.46 5.85
N GLN A 58 -9.06 -7.29 6.15
CA GLN A 58 -10.40 -7.21 6.72
C GLN A 58 -11.44 -7.47 5.61
N PHE A 59 -12.47 -8.23 5.93
CA PHE A 59 -13.62 -8.44 5.07
C PHE A 59 -14.91 -8.57 5.91
N GLU A 60 -16.03 -8.50 5.22
CA GLU A 60 -17.34 -8.63 5.85
C GLU A 60 -18.11 -9.79 5.23
N GLU A 61 -18.73 -10.58 6.09
CA GLU A 61 -19.60 -11.67 5.69
C GLU A 61 -20.83 -11.70 6.63
N ASN A 62 -22.04 -11.70 6.07
CA ASN A 62 -23.31 -11.73 6.81
C ASN A 62 -23.40 -10.64 7.89
N GLY A 63 -22.92 -9.44 7.60
CA GLY A 63 -22.94 -8.29 8.51
C GLY A 63 -21.90 -8.31 9.63
N LYS A 64 -21.03 -9.32 9.70
CA LYS A 64 -19.92 -9.42 10.66
C LYS A 64 -18.59 -9.08 10.02
N GLU A 65 -17.67 -8.58 10.82
CA GLU A 65 -16.30 -8.29 10.41
C GLU A 65 -15.36 -9.43 10.77
N TYR A 66 -14.52 -9.79 9.81
CA TYR A 66 -13.50 -10.81 9.94
C TYR A 66 -12.15 -10.30 9.48
N LEU A 67 -11.09 -10.88 10.06
CA LEU A 67 -9.72 -10.68 9.60
C LEU A 67 -9.21 -11.97 8.97
N HIS A 68 -8.94 -11.94 7.68
CA HIS A 68 -8.23 -12.98 6.94
C HIS A 68 -6.74 -12.88 7.27
N PHE A 69 -6.14 -13.99 7.66
CA PHE A 69 -4.76 -14.05 8.10
C PHE A 69 -4.09 -15.32 7.55
N GLU A 70 -3.11 -15.15 6.68
CA GLU A 70 -2.37 -16.26 6.10
C GLU A 70 -1.33 -16.78 7.09
N ASN A 71 -1.47 -18.03 7.52
CA ASN A 71 -0.60 -18.72 8.46
C ASN A 71 0.23 -19.78 7.72
N THR A 72 1.37 -19.38 7.15
CA THR A 72 2.23 -20.25 6.33
C THR A 72 3.63 -20.43 6.93
N GLN A 73 3.84 -19.95 8.14
CA GLN A 73 5.17 -19.87 8.76
C GLN A 73 5.45 -21.00 9.76
N LYS A 74 4.42 -21.67 10.27
CA LYS A 74 4.53 -22.84 11.14
C LYS A 74 4.28 -24.15 10.39
N SER A 75 4.22 -25.23 11.11
CA SER A 75 3.95 -26.58 10.57
C SER A 75 2.58 -26.67 9.89
N LEU A 76 1.60 -25.97 10.43
CA LEU A 76 0.29 -25.89 9.83
C LEU A 76 0.29 -24.82 8.72
N TYR A 77 -0.24 -25.21 7.58
CA TYR A 77 -0.33 -24.40 6.39
C TYR A 77 -1.80 -24.12 6.12
N ASP A 78 -2.29 -22.99 6.59
CA ASP A 78 -3.71 -22.65 6.56
C ASP A 78 -3.95 -21.13 6.48
N ILE A 79 -5.20 -20.78 6.27
CA ILE A 79 -5.71 -19.42 6.43
C ILE A 79 -6.56 -19.40 7.69
N VAL A 80 -6.21 -18.53 8.62
CA VAL A 80 -6.96 -18.30 9.86
C VAL A 80 -7.90 -17.13 9.64
N ILE A 81 -9.17 -17.33 9.94
CA ILE A 81 -10.18 -16.28 9.93
C ILE A 81 -10.51 -15.93 11.39
N PHE A 82 -10.19 -14.71 11.79
CA PHE A 82 -10.52 -14.19 13.11
C PHE A 82 -11.86 -13.43 13.06
N ASP A 83 -12.71 -13.67 14.02
CA ASP A 83 -13.90 -12.86 14.31
C ASP A 83 -13.46 -11.63 15.09
N ILE A 84 -13.62 -10.44 14.51
CA ILE A 84 -13.15 -9.18 15.11
C ILE A 84 -13.96 -8.81 16.35
N GLU A 85 -15.27 -9.05 16.33
CA GLU A 85 -16.16 -8.72 17.44
C GLU A 85 -15.89 -9.61 18.67
N ASN A 86 -15.76 -10.93 18.44
CA ASN A 86 -15.55 -11.91 19.51
C ASN A 86 -14.07 -12.13 19.87
N GLN A 87 -13.15 -11.53 19.12
CA GLN A 87 -11.69 -11.61 19.33
C GLN A 87 -11.16 -13.05 19.43
N GLN A 88 -11.62 -13.91 18.53
CA GLN A 88 -11.26 -15.33 18.53
C GLN A 88 -11.10 -15.87 17.11
N ILE A 89 -10.48 -17.04 16.99
CA ILE A 89 -10.44 -17.79 15.74
C ILE A 89 -11.87 -18.30 15.44
N ALA A 90 -12.44 -17.82 14.33
CA ALA A 90 -13.74 -18.27 13.87
C ALA A 90 -13.64 -19.53 12.99
N LYS A 91 -12.57 -19.62 12.18
CA LYS A 91 -12.42 -20.67 11.19
C LYS A 91 -10.99 -20.84 10.75
N ARG A 92 -10.63 -22.07 10.35
CA ARG A 92 -9.39 -22.37 9.63
C ARG A 92 -9.72 -22.98 8.28
N ILE A 93 -8.96 -22.57 7.25
CA ILE A 93 -9.08 -23.08 5.89
C ILE A 93 -7.76 -23.72 5.55
N PRO A 94 -7.69 -25.05 5.44
CA PRO A 94 -6.44 -25.75 5.19
C PRO A 94 -5.90 -25.43 3.80
N LEU A 95 -4.58 -25.29 3.70
CA LEU A 95 -3.87 -25.17 2.44
C LEU A 95 -3.02 -26.45 2.26
N HIS A 96 -3.39 -27.28 1.31
CA HIS A 96 -2.71 -28.55 1.07
C HIS A 96 -1.40 -28.31 0.30
N LYS A 97 -0.28 -28.84 0.77
CA LYS A 97 1.01 -28.72 0.06
C LYS A 97 1.13 -29.67 -1.13
N THR A 98 0.42 -30.79 -1.10
CA THR A 98 0.47 -31.85 -2.11
C THR A 98 -0.92 -32.38 -2.43
N GLY A 99 -1.02 -33.24 -3.45
CA GLY A 99 -2.28 -33.85 -3.87
C GLY A 99 -3.08 -32.99 -4.86
N PRO A 100 -4.32 -33.39 -5.17
CA PRO A 100 -5.16 -32.72 -6.19
C PRO A 100 -5.43 -31.23 -5.85
N ASN A 101 -5.51 -30.89 -4.56
CA ASN A 101 -5.67 -29.54 -4.05
C ASN A 101 -4.34 -28.91 -3.63
N GLY A 102 -3.21 -29.40 -4.18
CA GLY A 102 -1.88 -28.97 -3.77
C GLY A 102 -1.56 -27.53 -4.15
N LEU A 103 -1.18 -26.75 -3.13
CA LEU A 103 -0.69 -25.38 -3.19
C LEU A 103 0.72 -25.36 -2.57
N PRO A 104 1.76 -25.80 -3.29
CA PRO A 104 3.08 -26.15 -2.70
C PRO A 104 3.79 -24.96 -2.06
N ALA A 105 3.53 -23.75 -2.54
CA ALA A 105 4.05 -22.53 -1.94
C ALA A 105 3.08 -21.38 -2.19
N VAL A 106 2.67 -20.70 -1.12
CA VAL A 106 1.75 -19.57 -1.18
C VAL A 106 2.51 -18.26 -1.04
N PHE A 107 2.24 -17.34 -1.95
CA PHE A 107 2.82 -16.00 -2.03
C PHE A 107 1.79 -14.89 -1.78
N GLY A 108 0.79 -15.23 -1.05
CA GLY A 108 -0.28 -14.35 -0.65
C GLY A 108 -1.65 -14.94 -0.97
N SER A 109 -2.61 -14.57 -0.15
CA SER A 109 -3.99 -14.99 -0.28
C SER A 109 -4.93 -13.85 0.06
N ARG A 110 -6.12 -13.87 -0.53
CA ARG A 110 -7.11 -12.82 -0.33
C ARG A 110 -8.52 -13.35 -0.54
N PRO A 111 -9.51 -12.98 0.30
CA PRO A 111 -10.91 -13.25 0.01
C PRO A 111 -11.35 -12.52 -1.27
N SER A 112 -12.25 -13.14 -2.04
CA SER A 112 -12.95 -12.47 -3.14
C SER A 112 -13.81 -11.33 -2.61
N PRO A 113 -14.14 -10.31 -3.43
CA PRO A 113 -14.95 -9.18 -2.98
C PRO A 113 -16.32 -9.57 -2.40
N ASP A 114 -16.90 -10.67 -2.88
CA ASP A 114 -18.16 -11.26 -2.42
C ASP A 114 -17.96 -12.35 -1.35
N SER A 115 -16.73 -12.58 -0.91
CA SER A 115 -16.34 -13.59 0.09
C SER A 115 -16.70 -15.04 -0.25
N GLN A 116 -17.05 -15.33 -1.50
CA GLN A 116 -17.47 -16.68 -1.92
C GLN A 116 -16.29 -17.66 -2.09
N TYR A 117 -15.10 -17.13 -2.38
CA TYR A 117 -13.88 -17.92 -2.55
C TYR A 117 -12.66 -17.11 -2.10
N ILE A 118 -11.54 -17.79 -2.00
CA ILE A 118 -10.25 -17.19 -1.69
C ILE A 118 -9.33 -17.34 -2.90
N LEU A 119 -8.72 -16.24 -3.32
CA LEU A 119 -7.65 -16.25 -4.29
C LEU A 119 -6.33 -16.53 -3.59
N VAL A 120 -5.58 -17.49 -4.10
CA VAL A 120 -4.29 -17.90 -3.57
C VAL A 120 -3.24 -17.82 -4.66
N ALA A 121 -2.25 -16.98 -4.45
CA ALA A 121 -1.09 -16.85 -5.31
C ALA A 121 -0.06 -17.93 -4.97
N GLN A 122 0.43 -18.65 -5.97
CA GLN A 122 1.46 -19.67 -5.80
C GLN A 122 2.85 -19.14 -6.16
N ASN A 123 3.88 -19.75 -5.58
CA ASN A 123 5.29 -19.39 -5.81
C ASN A 123 5.71 -19.46 -7.27
N ASN A 124 5.06 -20.32 -8.04
CA ASN A 124 5.21 -20.26 -9.47
C ASN A 124 4.41 -19.05 -9.96
N ILE A 125 5.12 -17.98 -10.26
CA ILE A 125 4.66 -16.65 -10.66
C ILE A 125 3.57 -16.66 -11.74
N SER A 126 3.35 -17.80 -12.35
CA SER A 126 2.39 -18.04 -13.42
C SER A 126 1.06 -18.65 -12.94
N ARG A 127 0.83 -18.88 -11.63
CA ARG A 127 -0.35 -19.60 -11.18
C ARG A 127 -1.09 -18.93 -10.05
N LEU A 128 -2.36 -18.67 -10.27
CA LEU A 128 -3.34 -18.24 -9.27
C LEU A 128 -4.39 -19.34 -9.14
N SER A 129 -4.85 -19.62 -7.93
CA SER A 129 -5.95 -20.54 -7.67
C SER A 129 -7.06 -19.88 -6.90
N SER A 130 -8.31 -20.22 -7.19
CA SER A 130 -9.42 -19.97 -6.27
C SER A 130 -9.71 -21.24 -5.50
N ILE A 131 -9.92 -21.09 -4.18
CA ILE A 131 -10.25 -22.19 -3.26
C ILE A 131 -11.55 -21.89 -2.52
N ASN A 132 -12.25 -22.95 -2.13
CA ASN A 132 -13.41 -22.85 -1.28
C ASN A 132 -13.03 -22.82 0.22
N SER A 133 -14.02 -22.80 1.06
CA SER A 133 -13.86 -22.77 2.51
C SER A 133 -13.35 -24.08 3.14
N GLN A 134 -13.19 -25.13 2.37
CA GLN A 134 -12.58 -26.41 2.73
C GLN A 134 -11.11 -26.52 2.24
N GLY A 135 -10.59 -25.49 1.56
CA GLY A 135 -9.25 -25.50 0.96
C GLY A 135 -9.16 -26.25 -0.36
N GLU A 136 -10.30 -26.63 -0.94
CA GLU A 136 -10.35 -27.32 -2.23
C GLU A 136 -10.24 -26.32 -3.39
N ILE A 137 -9.46 -26.68 -4.41
CA ILE A 137 -9.29 -25.84 -5.58
C ILE A 137 -10.56 -25.85 -6.42
N ILE A 138 -11.20 -24.69 -6.54
CA ILE A 138 -12.34 -24.49 -7.45
C ILE A 138 -11.84 -24.33 -8.87
N ARG A 139 -10.79 -23.51 -9.05
CA ARG A 139 -10.25 -23.20 -10.36
C ARG A 139 -8.78 -22.79 -10.29
N ASN A 140 -8.02 -23.20 -11.28
CA ASN A 140 -6.67 -22.72 -11.54
C ASN A 140 -6.66 -21.73 -12.70
N TYR A 141 -5.94 -20.64 -12.53
CA TYR A 141 -5.72 -19.62 -13.54
C TYR A 141 -4.23 -19.63 -13.89
N ASN A 142 -3.92 -20.03 -15.12
CA ASN A 142 -2.55 -19.94 -15.63
C ASN A 142 -2.35 -18.56 -16.21
N PHE A 143 -1.25 -17.96 -15.84
CA PHE A 143 -0.89 -16.63 -16.28
C PHE A 143 0.21 -16.71 -17.33
N GLN A 144 -0.01 -16.12 -18.48
CA GLN A 144 1.01 -15.89 -19.49
C GLN A 144 1.21 -14.40 -19.66
N THR A 145 2.43 -13.93 -19.43
CA THR A 145 2.75 -12.54 -19.68
C THR A 145 2.52 -12.21 -21.15
N PRO A 146 1.76 -11.18 -21.51
CA PRO A 146 1.64 -10.80 -22.90
C PRO A 146 3.02 -10.40 -23.39
N GLU A 147 3.47 -11.03 -24.49
CA GLU A 147 4.71 -10.72 -25.19
C GLU A 147 6.00 -10.71 -24.36
N GLY A 148 6.66 -11.79 -24.32
CA GLY A 148 8.08 -12.18 -24.31
C GLY A 148 9.15 -11.34 -23.61
N ARG A 149 8.90 -10.23 -22.96
CA ARG A 149 9.96 -9.33 -22.53
C ARG A 149 10.09 -9.09 -21.04
N PHE A 150 9.27 -9.66 -20.14
CA PHE A 150 9.32 -9.10 -18.81
C PHE A 150 9.22 -10.05 -17.63
N THR A 151 9.80 -9.53 -16.61
CA THR A 151 9.67 -9.79 -15.21
C THR A 151 8.27 -10.25 -14.85
N PRO A 152 8.21 -11.26 -14.03
CA PRO A 152 6.97 -11.85 -13.60
C PRO A 152 6.06 -10.83 -12.97
N LEU A 153 4.80 -10.91 -13.28
CA LEU A 153 3.77 -10.23 -12.52
C LEU A 153 3.73 -10.83 -11.13
N SER A 154 3.76 -9.99 -10.13
CA SER A 154 3.58 -10.46 -8.77
C SER A 154 2.13 -10.78 -8.53
N PHE A 155 1.84 -12.06 -8.38
CA PHE A 155 0.56 -12.50 -7.83
C PHE A 155 0.47 -12.29 -6.32
N GLY A 156 1.57 -11.85 -5.69
CA GLY A 156 1.58 -11.60 -4.27
C GLY A 156 0.46 -10.65 -3.91
N SER A 157 -0.53 -11.14 -3.19
CA SER A 157 -1.55 -10.30 -2.58
C SER A 157 -1.10 -9.95 -1.19
N TYR A 158 -0.20 -8.97 -1.12
CA TYR A 158 0.29 -8.45 0.16
C TYR A 158 -0.64 -7.36 0.68
N TYR A 159 -0.63 -7.16 1.98
CA TYR A 159 -1.46 -6.13 2.63
C TYR A 159 -1.23 -4.71 2.09
N ASN A 160 -0.04 -4.39 1.57
CA ASN A 160 0.28 -3.08 0.98
C ASN A 160 0.19 -3.03 -0.55
N ALA A 161 -0.11 -4.15 -1.17
CA ALA A 161 -0.24 -4.29 -2.62
C ALA A 161 -1.27 -5.39 -2.94
N PRO A 162 -2.52 -5.21 -2.52
CA PRO A 162 -3.55 -6.22 -2.67
C PRO A 162 -3.92 -6.40 -4.15
N ALA A 163 -3.91 -7.64 -4.64
CA ALA A 163 -4.56 -7.90 -5.91
C ALA A 163 -6.04 -7.48 -5.82
N PHE A 164 -6.56 -6.76 -6.77
CA PHE A 164 -7.96 -6.36 -6.77
C PHE A 164 -8.72 -6.93 -7.97
N ILE A 165 -10.02 -7.12 -7.80
CA ILE A 165 -10.89 -7.68 -8.83
C ILE A 165 -11.91 -6.62 -9.23
N LYS A 166 -12.05 -6.41 -10.53
CA LYS A 166 -13.03 -5.53 -11.14
C LYS A 166 -13.55 -6.17 -12.43
N ASP A 167 -14.85 -6.16 -12.64
CA ASP A 167 -15.48 -6.63 -13.88
C ASP A 167 -15.00 -8.04 -14.31
N SER A 168 -14.89 -8.96 -13.36
CA SER A 168 -14.34 -10.33 -13.56
C SER A 168 -12.87 -10.38 -14.00
N CYS A 169 -12.15 -9.27 -13.92
CA CYS A 169 -10.70 -9.24 -14.14
C CYS A 169 -9.96 -9.09 -12.82
N ILE A 170 -8.91 -9.86 -12.62
CA ILE A 170 -7.95 -9.63 -11.55
C ILE A 170 -6.84 -8.71 -12.05
N PHE A 171 -6.47 -7.73 -11.24
CA PHE A 171 -5.39 -6.79 -11.52
C PHE A 171 -4.17 -7.14 -10.68
N LEU A 172 -3.03 -7.25 -11.35
CA LEU A 172 -1.78 -7.73 -10.80
C LEU A 172 -0.69 -6.70 -11.03
N ARG A 173 0.08 -6.46 -9.97
CA ARG A 173 1.23 -5.56 -10.05
C ARG A 173 2.37 -6.21 -10.82
N GLN A 174 3.01 -5.46 -11.71
CA GLN A 174 4.27 -5.87 -12.29
C GLN A 174 5.41 -5.67 -11.27
N GLU A 175 6.16 -6.72 -10.97
CA GLU A 175 7.40 -6.63 -10.22
C GLU A 175 8.58 -6.42 -11.16
N ILE A 176 9.39 -5.41 -10.87
CA ILE A 176 10.60 -5.15 -11.61
C ILE A 176 11.74 -5.82 -10.86
N LEU A 177 12.15 -6.98 -11.36
CA LEU A 177 13.22 -7.78 -10.75
C LEU A 177 14.57 -7.59 -11.46
N LYS A 178 14.64 -6.81 -12.55
CA LYS A 178 15.87 -6.70 -13.33
C LYS A 178 16.68 -5.48 -12.93
N PRO A 179 17.91 -5.68 -12.44
CA PRO A 179 18.89 -4.59 -12.28
C PRO A 179 19.28 -3.93 -13.60
N ASP A 180 19.00 -4.56 -14.74
CA ASP A 180 19.42 -4.13 -16.07
C ASP A 180 18.40 -3.25 -16.80
N MET A 181 17.31 -2.84 -16.17
CA MET A 181 16.40 -1.86 -16.76
C MET A 181 17.10 -0.52 -16.95
N LYS A 182 17.17 -0.09 -18.20
CA LYS A 182 17.69 1.24 -18.52
C LYS A 182 16.70 2.30 -18.06
N LYS A 183 17.20 3.46 -17.64
CA LYS A 183 16.37 4.60 -17.20
C LYS A 183 15.29 4.98 -18.21
N GLU A 184 15.61 4.85 -19.49
CA GLU A 184 14.71 5.17 -20.60
C GLU A 184 13.51 4.24 -20.70
N ASP A 185 13.58 3.04 -20.11
CA ASP A 185 12.53 2.03 -20.19
C ASP A 185 11.43 2.27 -19.13
N TRP A 186 11.72 2.97 -18.03
CA TRP A 186 10.77 3.22 -16.96
C TRP A 186 9.44 3.85 -17.41
N PRO A 187 9.45 4.94 -18.20
CA PRO A 187 8.20 5.56 -18.66
C PRO A 187 7.41 4.71 -19.66
N ARG A 188 7.98 3.57 -20.10
CA ARG A 188 7.34 2.62 -21.01
C ARG A 188 6.95 1.32 -20.32
N THR A 189 7.27 1.19 -19.04
CA THR A 189 7.01 0.00 -18.25
C THR A 189 5.66 0.09 -17.62
N HIS A 190 4.78 -0.87 -17.93
CA HIS A 190 3.48 -0.98 -17.32
C HIS A 190 3.59 -1.30 -15.83
N MET A 191 2.75 -0.70 -15.02
CA MET A 191 2.68 -0.99 -13.58
C MET A 191 1.79 -2.19 -13.27
N PHE A 192 0.78 -2.42 -14.10
CA PHE A 192 -0.23 -3.45 -13.90
C PHE A 192 -0.57 -4.20 -15.18
N ALA A 193 -0.99 -5.44 -15.01
CA ALA A 193 -1.75 -6.19 -16.00
C ALA A 193 -3.07 -6.67 -15.40
N SER A 194 -4.04 -6.96 -16.23
CA SER A 194 -5.29 -7.62 -15.85
C SER A 194 -5.39 -8.99 -16.50
N GLN A 195 -5.99 -9.94 -15.81
CA GLN A 195 -6.40 -11.22 -16.35
C GLN A 195 -7.92 -11.37 -16.21
N ASP A 196 -8.61 -11.63 -17.32
CA ASP A 196 -10.02 -12.03 -17.28
C ASP A 196 -10.14 -13.42 -16.66
N LEU A 197 -10.85 -13.51 -15.53
CA LEU A 197 -11.00 -14.77 -14.78
C LEU A 197 -11.88 -15.81 -15.50
N ARG A 198 -12.62 -15.42 -16.54
CA ARG A 198 -13.49 -16.32 -17.32
C ARG A 198 -12.73 -16.92 -18.51
N THR A 199 -12.01 -16.08 -19.26
CA THR A 199 -11.33 -16.46 -20.50
C THR A 199 -9.85 -16.81 -20.30
N GLY A 200 -9.23 -16.27 -19.23
CA GLY A 200 -7.78 -16.36 -19.00
C GLY A 200 -6.98 -15.33 -19.81
N GLU A 201 -7.63 -14.47 -20.60
CA GLU A 201 -6.96 -13.44 -21.39
C GLU A 201 -6.24 -12.43 -20.49
N VAL A 202 -5.00 -12.10 -20.86
CA VAL A 202 -4.16 -11.16 -20.13
C VAL A 202 -3.91 -9.91 -20.97
N LYS A 203 -4.08 -8.73 -20.35
CA LYS A 203 -3.86 -7.42 -20.98
C LYS A 203 -3.02 -6.52 -20.11
N TRP A 204 -2.09 -5.77 -20.73
CA TRP A 204 -1.43 -4.68 -20.06
C TRP A 204 -2.38 -3.51 -19.81
N ILE A 205 -2.33 -2.97 -18.61
CA ILE A 205 -3.04 -1.74 -18.27
C ILE A 205 -2.16 -0.55 -18.67
N PRO A 206 -2.69 0.48 -19.37
CA PRO A 206 -1.91 1.61 -19.86
C PRO A 206 -1.58 2.61 -18.72
N ILE A 207 -1.08 2.10 -17.61
CA ILE A 207 -0.54 2.84 -16.48
C ILE A 207 0.95 2.53 -16.42
N PHE A 208 1.78 3.57 -16.52
CA PHE A 208 3.22 3.46 -16.60
C PHE A 208 3.88 4.06 -15.37
N TYR A 209 5.11 3.66 -15.12
CA TYR A 209 5.92 4.30 -14.10
C TYR A 209 6.13 5.78 -14.43
N PRO A 210 6.08 6.67 -13.41
CA PRO A 210 6.22 8.09 -13.64
C PRO A 210 7.62 8.45 -14.19
N PRO A 211 7.72 9.47 -15.07
CA PRO A 211 8.98 9.90 -15.68
C PRO A 211 10.07 10.28 -14.67
N ILE A 212 9.71 10.67 -13.46
CA ILE A 212 10.64 11.03 -12.39
C ILE A 212 11.64 9.91 -12.08
N PHE A 213 11.25 8.64 -12.27
CA PHE A 213 12.17 7.51 -12.09
C PHE A 213 13.30 7.49 -13.10
N LYS A 214 13.12 8.15 -14.25
CA LYS A 214 14.20 8.33 -15.23
C LYS A 214 15.27 9.31 -14.75
N GLU A 215 14.88 10.38 -14.07
CA GLU A 215 15.75 11.51 -13.79
C GLU A 215 16.40 11.46 -12.40
N GLU A 216 15.66 10.98 -11.40
CA GLU A 216 16.05 11.08 -9.99
C GLU A 216 16.43 9.75 -9.33
N TYR A 217 16.20 8.62 -9.98
CA TYR A 217 16.35 7.29 -9.39
C TYR A 217 17.37 6.42 -10.10
N ASP A 218 18.66 6.76 -9.95
CA ASP A 218 19.74 5.86 -10.32
C ASP A 218 19.90 4.77 -9.26
N ASN A 219 19.54 3.53 -9.62
CA ASN A 219 19.92 2.29 -8.93
C ASN A 219 19.61 2.18 -7.42
N ILE A 220 18.50 2.75 -6.93
CA ILE A 220 18.07 2.49 -5.56
C ILE A 220 17.24 1.23 -5.54
N VAL A 221 17.80 0.18 -4.96
CA VAL A 221 17.04 -1.04 -4.63
C VAL A 221 15.82 -0.65 -3.81
N GLY A 222 14.62 -0.86 -4.39
CA GLY A 222 13.34 -0.61 -3.73
C GLY A 222 12.77 0.82 -3.84
N GLY A 223 13.50 1.81 -4.38
CA GLY A 223 12.98 3.18 -4.52
C GLY A 223 11.80 3.32 -5.47
N TYR A 224 11.69 2.42 -6.44
CA TYR A 224 10.58 2.30 -7.38
C TYR A 224 9.40 1.49 -6.83
N GLY A 225 9.53 0.94 -5.64
CA GLY A 225 8.42 0.24 -5.01
C GLY A 225 7.24 1.17 -4.76
N PHE A 226 6.05 0.61 -4.83
CA PHE A 226 4.83 1.34 -4.55
C PHE A 226 3.83 0.45 -3.84
N SER A 227 3.00 1.09 -3.02
CA SER A 227 1.79 0.52 -2.46
C SER A 227 0.58 1.05 -3.23
N TYR A 228 -0.52 0.34 -3.15
CA TYR A 228 -1.77 0.79 -3.74
C TYR A 228 -2.96 0.20 -3.00
N ASP A 229 -4.09 0.87 -3.17
CA ASP A 229 -5.39 0.35 -2.77
C ASP A 229 -6.45 0.71 -3.81
N TYR A 230 -7.51 -0.08 -3.86
CA TYR A 230 -8.60 0.10 -4.79
C TYR A 230 -9.90 0.43 -4.05
N ASN A 231 -10.39 1.65 -4.28
CA ASN A 231 -11.67 2.10 -3.77
C ASN A 231 -12.79 1.61 -4.69
N TYR A 232 -13.47 0.53 -4.27
CA TYR A 232 -14.55 -0.08 -5.04
C TYR A 232 -15.78 0.82 -5.18
N LYS A 233 -16.03 1.73 -4.22
CA LYS A 233 -17.16 2.64 -4.25
C LYS A 233 -17.04 3.69 -5.36
N GLU A 234 -15.84 4.27 -5.47
CA GLU A 234 -15.54 5.31 -6.46
C GLU A 234 -14.90 4.75 -7.74
N ASN A 235 -14.68 3.42 -7.79
CA ASN A 235 -14.00 2.76 -8.90
C ASN A 235 -12.59 3.32 -9.15
N ARG A 236 -11.83 3.59 -8.09
CA ARG A 236 -10.62 4.41 -8.09
C ARG A 236 -9.41 3.61 -7.60
N LEU A 237 -8.34 3.60 -8.40
CA LEU A 237 -7.03 3.10 -8.01
C LEU A 237 -6.18 4.25 -7.49
N VAL A 238 -5.59 4.06 -6.31
CA VAL A 238 -4.68 5.03 -5.68
C VAL A 238 -3.34 4.35 -5.43
N CYS A 239 -2.26 4.91 -5.98
CA CYS A 239 -0.90 4.39 -5.80
C CYS A 239 -0.02 5.41 -5.08
N GLY A 240 0.73 4.94 -4.08
CA GLY A 240 1.73 5.70 -3.36
C GLY A 240 3.12 5.09 -3.57
N PHE A 241 4.04 5.83 -4.19
CA PHE A 241 5.42 5.39 -4.38
C PHE A 241 6.24 5.58 -3.11
N PHE A 242 7.18 4.66 -2.85
CA PHE A 242 7.98 4.68 -1.63
C PHE A 242 8.88 5.90 -1.52
N GLY A 243 9.38 6.37 -2.63
CA GLY A 243 10.29 7.52 -2.69
C GLY A 243 9.70 8.79 -3.30
N TYR A 244 8.38 8.93 -3.37
CA TYR A 244 7.75 10.08 -4.03
C TYR A 244 6.62 10.69 -3.20
N ASP A 245 6.63 12.03 -3.09
CA ASP A 245 5.66 12.74 -2.23
C ASP A 245 4.22 12.70 -2.76
N SER A 246 4.03 12.55 -4.07
CA SER A 246 2.70 12.58 -4.66
C SER A 246 2.07 11.19 -4.75
N LEU A 247 0.74 11.16 -4.71
CA LEU A 247 -0.09 10.01 -5.05
C LEU A 247 -0.49 10.05 -6.51
N MET A 248 -0.50 8.90 -7.15
CA MET A 248 -1.07 8.68 -8.47
C MET A 248 -2.49 8.13 -8.32
N VAL A 249 -3.45 8.76 -8.97
CA VAL A 249 -4.88 8.42 -8.88
C VAL A 249 -5.47 8.27 -10.27
N THR A 250 -6.27 7.23 -10.46
CA THR A 250 -7.03 7.02 -11.70
C THR A 250 -8.38 6.37 -11.41
N ASP A 251 -9.44 6.84 -12.08
CA ASP A 251 -10.80 6.29 -11.95
C ASP A 251 -11.14 5.35 -13.13
N ASP A 252 -10.38 5.39 -14.20
CA ASP A 252 -10.62 4.64 -15.43
C ASP A 252 -9.47 3.76 -15.88
N LEU A 253 -8.40 3.68 -15.06
CA LEU A 253 -7.17 2.93 -15.34
C LEU A 253 -6.41 3.40 -16.61
N LYS A 254 -6.60 4.66 -17.00
CA LYS A 254 -5.98 5.29 -18.19
C LYS A 254 -5.50 6.70 -17.90
N HIS A 255 -6.40 7.58 -17.42
CA HIS A 255 -6.10 8.96 -17.14
C HIS A 255 -5.61 9.12 -15.71
N ILE A 256 -4.43 9.68 -15.57
CA ILE A 256 -3.73 9.79 -14.27
C ILE A 256 -3.80 11.22 -13.79
N ARG A 257 -4.15 11.39 -12.51
CA ARG A 257 -4.05 12.64 -11.76
C ARG A 257 -3.04 12.47 -10.63
N TRP A 258 -2.35 13.56 -10.30
CA TRP A 258 -1.35 13.58 -9.25
C TRP A 258 -1.77 14.52 -8.13
N TYR A 259 -1.65 14.04 -6.89
CA TYR A 259 -2.00 14.79 -5.68
C TYR A 259 -0.82 14.82 -4.73
N ASN A 260 -0.49 16.01 -4.22
CA ASN A 260 0.57 16.15 -3.23
C ASN A 260 0.09 15.60 -1.87
N ALA A 261 0.79 14.58 -1.39
CA ALA A 261 0.52 13.93 -0.10
C ALA A 261 1.81 13.81 0.73
N LYS A 262 2.62 14.87 0.71
CA LYS A 262 3.91 14.94 1.41
C LYS A 262 3.71 14.98 2.93
N SER A 263 4.44 14.13 3.65
CA SER A 263 4.54 14.20 5.11
C SER A 263 5.19 15.51 5.56
N ARG A 264 4.65 16.12 6.63
CA ARG A 264 5.25 17.30 7.28
C ARG A 264 6.55 16.97 8.01
N TYR A 265 6.74 15.71 8.39
CA TYR A 265 7.91 15.24 9.12
C TYR A 265 9.08 14.86 8.22
N LEU A 266 8.86 14.72 6.91
CA LEU A 266 9.89 14.38 5.93
C LEU A 266 10.39 15.64 5.21
N LYS A 267 11.68 15.95 5.37
CA LYS A 267 12.29 17.15 4.74
C LYS A 267 12.41 17.01 3.23
N SER A 268 12.80 15.85 2.75
CA SER A 268 12.96 15.55 1.33
C SER A 268 12.89 14.05 1.08
N MET A 269 12.12 13.68 0.07
CA MET A 269 12.05 12.30 -0.43
C MET A 269 12.93 12.06 -1.65
N LYS A 270 13.69 13.07 -2.10
CA LYS A 270 14.68 12.87 -3.17
C LYS A 270 15.76 11.93 -2.67
N PRO A 271 15.91 10.74 -3.26
CA PRO A 271 17.03 9.88 -2.96
C PRO A 271 18.30 10.66 -3.28
N LYS A 272 19.21 10.74 -2.35
CA LYS A 272 20.54 11.25 -2.64
C LYS A 272 21.22 10.22 -3.52
N LEU A 273 21.40 10.57 -4.80
CA LEU A 273 22.18 9.81 -5.73
C LEU A 273 23.60 9.69 -5.16
N GLY A 274 23.93 8.51 -4.67
CA GLY A 274 25.30 8.07 -4.45
C GLY A 274 25.62 7.10 -5.57
N ASN A 275 26.92 6.91 -5.87
CA ASN A 275 27.40 5.85 -6.75
C ASN A 275 26.66 4.55 -6.45
N SER A 276 26.34 3.77 -7.47
CA SER A 276 25.63 2.51 -7.40
C SER A 276 26.00 1.72 -6.15
N MET A 277 25.13 1.73 -5.15
CA MET A 277 25.34 0.92 -3.96
C MET A 277 24.85 -0.49 -4.27
N GLU A 278 25.72 -1.45 -4.19
CA GLU A 278 25.42 -2.86 -4.37
C GLU A 278 25.51 -3.61 -3.04
N GLY A 279 24.85 -4.75 -2.97
CA GLY A 279 24.93 -5.66 -1.83
C GLY A 279 24.39 -5.10 -0.53
N ILE A 280 25.05 -5.39 0.58
CA ILE A 280 24.59 -5.07 1.94
C ILE A 280 24.43 -3.57 2.19
N ASN A 281 25.27 -2.73 1.58
CA ASN A 281 25.19 -1.28 1.74
C ASN A 281 23.90 -0.70 1.14
N ALA A 282 23.41 -1.28 0.04
CA ALA A 282 22.12 -0.88 -0.55
C ALA A 282 20.97 -1.23 0.40
N ILE A 283 21.02 -2.40 1.04
CA ILE A 283 20.01 -2.83 2.00
C ILE A 283 20.01 -1.95 3.26
N ILE A 284 21.20 -1.65 3.80
CA ILE A 284 21.35 -0.71 4.92
C ILE A 284 20.72 0.63 4.57
N LYS A 285 21.06 1.17 3.40
CA LYS A 285 20.57 2.47 2.95
C LYS A 285 19.05 2.48 2.76
N LEU A 286 18.50 1.40 2.22
CA LEU A 286 17.06 1.21 2.09
C LEU A 286 16.36 1.24 3.45
N ASN A 287 16.94 0.61 4.46
CA ASN A 287 16.41 0.57 5.82
C ASN A 287 16.57 1.90 6.56
N GLU A 288 17.67 2.63 6.34
CA GLU A 288 17.92 3.92 6.98
C GLU A 288 17.14 5.09 6.38
N ASN A 289 16.88 5.05 5.08
CA ASN A 289 16.20 6.14 4.40
C ASN A 289 14.73 6.26 4.82
N PRO A 290 14.19 7.51 4.86
CA PRO A 290 12.76 7.69 4.96
C PRO A 290 12.07 7.17 3.69
N ARG A 291 10.85 6.71 3.83
CA ARG A 291 10.03 6.30 2.68
C ARG A 291 8.55 6.29 3.05
N TYR A 292 7.69 6.36 2.04
CA TYR A 292 6.29 6.00 2.21
C TYR A 292 6.16 4.49 2.08
N TRP A 293 5.31 3.90 2.90
CA TRP A 293 5.18 2.43 2.91
C TRP A 293 3.84 1.94 2.44
N HIS A 294 2.74 2.52 2.93
CA HIS A 294 1.41 2.00 2.73
C HIS A 294 0.44 3.12 2.41
N ILE A 295 -0.47 2.86 1.49
CA ILE A 295 -1.69 3.65 1.26
C ILE A 295 -2.89 2.73 1.46
N MET A 296 -3.90 3.16 2.22
CA MET A 296 -5.10 2.40 2.54
C MET A 296 -6.32 3.28 2.40
N TYR A 297 -7.37 2.76 1.77
CA TYR A 297 -8.67 3.41 1.72
C TYR A 297 -9.54 2.96 2.89
N ASP A 298 -10.11 3.93 3.59
CA ASP A 298 -11.11 3.72 4.63
C ASP A 298 -12.51 3.91 4.06
N LYS A 299 -13.16 2.79 3.74
CA LYS A 299 -14.51 2.78 3.16
C LYS A 299 -15.59 3.29 4.10
N TYR A 300 -15.34 3.28 5.42
CA TYR A 300 -16.31 3.68 6.44
C TYR A 300 -16.31 5.19 6.67
N ARG A 301 -15.11 5.82 6.62
CA ARG A 301 -14.90 7.25 6.88
C ARG A 301 -14.61 8.06 5.62
N ASN A 302 -14.49 7.36 4.47
CA ASN A 302 -14.20 7.94 3.15
C ASN A 302 -12.92 8.80 3.15
N VAL A 303 -11.84 8.25 3.72
CA VAL A 303 -10.52 8.87 3.81
C VAL A 303 -9.45 7.89 3.34
N TYR A 304 -8.23 8.40 3.13
CA TYR A 304 -7.07 7.58 2.85
C TYR A 304 -6.02 7.76 3.95
N TYR A 305 -5.37 6.68 4.35
CA TYR A 305 -4.23 6.68 5.26
C TYR A 305 -2.95 6.41 4.47
N ARG A 306 -1.97 7.32 4.56
CA ARG A 306 -0.65 7.13 3.99
C ARG A 306 0.39 7.07 5.09
N PHE A 307 1.13 5.95 5.16
CA PHE A 307 2.17 5.73 6.14
C PHE A 307 3.50 6.28 5.64
N ALA A 308 4.19 7.05 6.47
CA ALA A 308 5.50 7.62 6.18
C ALA A 308 6.50 7.19 7.26
N GLU A 309 7.56 6.51 6.84
CA GLU A 309 8.66 6.07 7.71
C GLU A 309 9.68 7.19 7.90
N MET A 310 10.08 7.44 9.15
CA MET A 310 11.10 8.42 9.46
C MET A 310 12.51 7.90 9.12
N PRO A 311 13.49 8.78 8.91
CA PRO A 311 14.90 8.37 8.83
C PRO A 311 15.28 7.59 10.09
N TYR A 312 16.07 6.53 9.91
CA TYR A 312 16.54 5.68 11.00
C TYR A 312 18.02 5.38 10.81
N LYS A 313 18.75 5.16 11.88
CA LYS A 313 20.12 4.68 11.83
C LYS A 313 20.16 3.30 12.48
N LEU A 314 20.53 2.29 11.70
CA LEU A 314 20.68 0.94 12.20
C LEU A 314 21.69 0.90 13.35
N ALA A 315 21.30 0.28 14.45
CA ALA A 315 22.21 0.02 15.55
C ALA A 315 23.20 -1.10 15.17
N SER A 316 24.37 -1.12 15.80
CA SER A 316 25.42 -2.09 15.48
C SER A 316 25.03 -3.55 15.72
N ASN A 317 24.02 -3.79 16.54
CA ASN A 317 23.45 -5.10 16.84
C ASN A 317 22.21 -5.45 16.01
N GLU A 318 21.77 -4.56 15.12
CA GLU A 318 20.65 -4.83 14.20
C GLU A 318 21.16 -5.44 12.91
N SER A 319 20.50 -6.49 12.46
CA SER A 319 20.75 -7.10 11.15
C SER A 319 20.24 -6.16 10.04
N PRO A 320 21.03 -5.83 9.03
CA PRO A 320 20.55 -5.04 7.90
C PRO A 320 19.53 -5.78 7.04
N TYR A 321 19.43 -7.09 7.17
CA TYR A 321 18.43 -7.90 6.43
C TYR A 321 17.08 -7.92 7.11
N ASP A 322 17.02 -7.51 8.38
CA ASP A 322 15.77 -7.43 9.13
C ASP A 322 15.15 -6.04 8.99
N GLU A 323 13.86 -5.97 9.18
CA GLU A 323 13.17 -4.70 9.24
C GLU A 323 13.54 -3.94 10.53
N PRO A 324 13.91 -2.63 10.42
CA PRO A 324 14.23 -1.84 11.61
C PRO A 324 13.04 -1.74 12.55
N LYS A 325 13.20 -2.26 13.78
CA LYS A 325 12.13 -2.32 14.78
C LYS A 325 11.94 -0.99 15.53
N GLY A 326 13.01 -0.19 15.59
CA GLY A 326 13.02 1.11 16.28
C GLY A 326 12.52 2.29 15.46
N LYS A 327 12.14 2.09 14.21
CA LYS A 327 11.80 3.16 13.28
C LYS A 327 10.49 3.85 13.65
N GLU A 328 10.54 5.17 13.82
CA GLU A 328 9.33 5.99 13.96
C GLU A 328 8.60 6.09 12.62
N PHE A 329 7.32 6.37 12.66
CA PHE A 329 6.50 6.60 11.46
C PHE A 329 5.41 7.64 11.74
N SER A 330 4.79 8.14 10.68
CA SER A 330 3.56 8.91 10.77
C SER A 330 2.48 8.35 9.85
N VAL A 331 1.25 8.71 10.14
CA VAL A 331 0.09 8.42 9.30
C VAL A 331 -0.54 9.73 8.87
N ILE A 332 -0.49 9.99 7.57
CA ILE A 332 -1.15 11.11 6.92
C ILE A 332 -2.59 10.70 6.66
N VAL A 333 -3.55 11.54 7.05
CA VAL A 333 -4.96 11.37 6.75
C VAL A 333 -5.32 12.31 5.60
N LEU A 334 -5.84 11.74 4.51
CA LEU A 334 -6.31 12.51 3.35
C LEU A 334 -7.83 12.32 3.22
N ASN A 335 -8.53 13.39 2.85
CA ASN A 335 -9.94 13.30 2.53
C ASN A 335 -10.17 12.64 1.14
N ALA A 336 -11.42 12.51 0.70
CA ALA A 336 -11.78 11.90 -0.59
C ALA A 336 -11.22 12.66 -1.81
N ASP A 337 -10.89 13.94 -1.66
CA ASP A 337 -10.30 14.81 -2.68
C ASP A 337 -8.77 14.84 -2.63
N PHE A 338 -8.16 13.99 -1.77
CA PHE A 338 -6.73 13.89 -1.54
C PHE A 338 -6.08 15.11 -0.90
N GLU A 339 -6.85 15.95 -0.22
CA GLU A 339 -6.33 17.00 0.63
C GLU A 339 -5.87 16.40 1.97
N ILE A 340 -4.70 16.83 2.46
CA ILE A 340 -4.20 16.40 3.77
C ILE A 340 -4.99 17.12 4.84
N ILE A 341 -5.78 16.38 5.62
CA ILE A 341 -6.57 16.90 6.73
C ILE A 341 -5.91 16.67 8.08
N GLY A 342 -4.91 15.82 8.17
CA GLY A 342 -4.16 15.61 9.39
C GLY A 342 -2.96 14.69 9.20
N GLU A 343 -2.06 14.68 10.20
CA GLU A 343 -0.94 13.74 10.24
C GLU A 343 -0.52 13.51 11.68
N THR A 344 -0.52 12.25 12.11
CA THR A 344 -0.15 11.82 13.46
C THR A 344 1.16 11.04 13.43
N LYS A 345 2.11 11.42 14.29
CA LYS A 345 3.40 10.74 14.46
C LYS A 345 3.31 9.68 15.55
N PHE A 346 3.94 8.54 15.31
CA PHE A 346 3.96 7.39 16.19
C PHE A 346 5.39 7.05 16.63
N PRO A 347 5.58 6.62 17.89
CA PRO A 347 6.89 6.21 18.38
C PRO A 347 7.37 4.93 17.70
N GLY A 348 8.68 4.80 17.57
CA GLY A 348 9.31 3.54 17.23
C GLY A 348 9.15 2.50 18.35
N LYS A 349 9.48 1.25 18.05
CA LYS A 349 9.50 0.11 18.99
C LYS A 349 8.15 -0.37 19.51
N LYS A 350 7.10 0.43 19.49
CA LYS A 350 5.77 0.04 19.98
C LYS A 350 4.96 -0.70 18.91
N TYR A 351 4.87 -0.11 17.73
CA TYR A 351 3.98 -0.60 16.68
C TYR A 351 4.73 -1.32 15.58
N PHE A 352 4.11 -2.36 15.03
CA PHE A 352 4.50 -2.99 13.78
C PHE A 352 3.56 -2.49 12.66
N TYR A 353 3.71 -1.22 12.28
CA TYR A 353 2.81 -0.49 11.37
C TYR A 353 2.64 -1.14 9.99
N LYS A 354 3.55 -2.04 9.60
CA LYS A 354 3.43 -2.81 8.36
C LYS A 354 2.29 -3.83 8.41
N LYS A 355 1.75 -4.10 9.58
CA LYS A 355 0.55 -4.89 9.81
C LYS A 355 -0.55 -3.97 10.33
N SER A 356 -1.32 -3.44 9.39
CA SER A 356 -2.44 -2.54 9.66
C SER A 356 -3.62 -2.92 8.79
N PHE A 357 -4.81 -2.63 9.26
CA PHE A 357 -6.03 -2.77 8.48
C PHE A 357 -7.08 -1.74 8.90
N VAL A 358 -8.05 -1.50 8.03
CA VAL A 358 -9.19 -0.64 8.32
C VAL A 358 -10.37 -1.50 8.73
N GLY A 359 -10.97 -1.20 9.87
CA GLY A 359 -12.22 -1.79 10.33
C GLY A 359 -13.30 -0.73 10.54
N ARG A 360 -14.52 -1.18 10.87
CA ARG A 360 -15.67 -0.28 11.10
C ARG A 360 -15.39 0.79 12.14
N GLU A 361 -14.63 0.45 13.17
CA GLU A 361 -14.39 1.39 14.26
C GLU A 361 -13.21 2.33 14.01
N GLY A 362 -12.21 1.95 13.21
CA GLY A 362 -11.03 2.78 13.00
C GLY A 362 -9.95 2.13 12.16
N LEU A 363 -8.79 2.75 12.20
CA LEU A 363 -7.53 2.22 11.69
C LEU A 363 -6.91 1.35 12.78
N TYR A 364 -6.63 0.10 12.48
CA TYR A 364 -5.98 -0.84 13.38
C TYR A 364 -4.50 -0.98 13.01
N ILE A 365 -3.62 -0.73 13.97
CA ILE A 365 -2.16 -0.86 13.81
C ILE A 365 -1.65 -1.88 14.80
N SER A 366 -0.91 -2.89 14.32
CA SER A 366 -0.39 -3.96 15.16
C SER A 366 0.62 -3.45 16.19
N GLU A 367 0.54 -3.98 17.41
CA GLU A 367 1.54 -3.81 18.48
C GLU A 367 2.57 -4.96 18.54
N ASN A 368 2.51 -5.93 17.62
CA ASN A 368 3.45 -7.05 17.58
C ASN A 368 4.84 -6.64 17.03
N ASN A 369 5.41 -5.59 17.61
CA ASN A 369 6.79 -5.20 17.40
C ASN A 369 7.68 -5.92 18.43
N LEU A 370 8.73 -6.60 17.99
CA LEU A 370 9.63 -7.37 18.86
C LEU A 370 10.37 -6.52 19.91
N GLU A 371 10.47 -5.20 19.69
CA GLU A 371 11.05 -4.26 20.66
C GLU A 371 9.99 -3.69 21.63
N ASN A 372 8.72 -4.03 21.45
CA ASN A 372 7.67 -3.61 22.39
C ASN A 372 7.80 -4.41 23.70
N PRO A 373 7.97 -3.76 24.85
CA PRO A 373 8.06 -4.46 26.14
C PRO A 373 6.82 -5.33 26.48
N GLN A 374 5.69 -5.07 25.82
CA GLN A 374 4.44 -5.82 25.99
C GLN A 374 4.24 -6.89 24.89
N PHE A 375 5.26 -7.12 24.06
CA PHE A 375 5.18 -8.14 23.00
C PHE A 375 4.94 -9.53 23.60
N ASP A 376 3.94 -10.21 23.05
CA ASP A 376 3.61 -11.59 23.39
C ASP A 376 3.36 -12.35 22.08
N GLU A 377 4.18 -13.34 21.78
CA GLU A 377 4.09 -14.14 20.55
C GLU A 377 2.82 -14.99 20.47
N ASN A 378 2.13 -15.19 21.61
CA ASN A 378 0.86 -15.93 21.69
C ASN A 378 -0.37 -15.05 21.51
N LYS A 379 -0.17 -13.79 21.12
CA LYS A 379 -1.25 -12.84 20.86
C LYS A 379 -0.99 -12.05 19.59
N LEU A 380 -2.05 -11.80 18.85
CA LEU A 380 -2.06 -10.80 17.79
C LEU A 380 -2.80 -9.57 18.33
N VAL A 381 -2.05 -8.48 18.53
CA VAL A 381 -2.55 -7.28 19.21
C VAL A 381 -2.57 -6.10 18.25
N PHE A 382 -3.68 -5.39 18.21
CA PHE A 382 -3.83 -4.14 17.46
C PHE A 382 -4.38 -3.04 18.36
N THR A 383 -3.86 -1.81 18.19
CA THR A 383 -4.53 -0.60 18.69
C THR A 383 -5.47 -0.08 17.60
N CYS A 384 -6.72 0.18 17.97
CA CYS A 384 -7.69 0.89 17.15
C CYS A 384 -7.51 2.40 17.31
N PHE A 385 -7.31 3.09 16.20
CA PHE A 385 -7.19 4.56 16.16
C PHE A 385 -8.43 5.15 15.49
N LYS A 386 -9.04 6.14 16.15
CA LYS A 386 -10.12 6.93 15.61
C LYS A 386 -9.63 8.31 15.17
N ILE A 387 -10.23 8.81 14.10
CA ILE A 387 -10.04 10.19 13.65
C ILE A 387 -10.79 11.10 14.63
N LYS A 388 -10.09 12.04 15.26
CA LYS A 388 -10.62 13.09 16.13
C LYS A 388 -10.23 14.45 15.62
N ASN A 389 -11.02 15.47 15.92
CA ASN A 389 -10.61 16.83 15.65
C ASN A 389 -9.36 17.14 16.48
N ALA A 390 -8.37 17.74 15.85
CA ALA A 390 -7.15 18.13 16.56
C ALA A 390 -7.49 19.20 17.59
N SER A 391 -6.97 19.02 18.82
CA SER A 391 -7.12 20.05 19.85
C SER A 391 -6.38 21.31 19.44
N PRO A 392 -6.96 22.50 19.53
CA PRO A 392 -6.36 23.75 19.05
C PRO A 392 -5.06 24.15 19.79
N ASN A 393 -4.58 23.37 20.77
CA ASN A 393 -3.41 23.66 21.59
C ASN A 393 -2.60 22.39 21.92
N LYS A 394 -1.80 21.93 20.97
CA LYS A 394 -0.65 21.05 21.25
C LYS A 394 0.56 21.45 20.42
#